data_66bcb759ce929e3c947ab56c065481f1
#
_entry.id   66bcb759ce929e3c947ab56c065481f1
#
_cell.length_a   1.000
_cell.length_b   1.000
_cell.length_c   1.000
_cell.angle_alpha   90.00
_cell.angle_beta   90.00
_cell.angle_gamma   90.00
#
_symmetry.space_group_name_H-M   'P 1'
#
loop_
_entity.id
_entity.type
_entity.pdbx_description
1 polymer ?
#
loop_
_entity_poly.entity_id
_entity_poly.type
_entity_poly.pdbx_seq_one_letter_code
_entity_poly.pdbx_strand_id
1 'polypeptide(L)'
;MRIIIVGAGIVGFNLAQELSQEGHDVAIVDQDPDCTRRISDTLDVMVVQGNACLPSVLVKAGIKSTEMLIAVTEKDEINLLACFLASRFEVPNRFARLRDMEFTTKDAVLSPQNLFVDQAINPPQIMVETILKFLETPGVVNVAEFADGDVLLREFDVPENAPISGKSIQDIRSITLMDSFLIVAIVRNGVLVIPKDEDIIHAGDRFYTLVDKEFLPFLLPMLNKTLDEVEKIIIYGATPMALHLAKAMEEEARDVRI
;
A
#
# COMPACT_ATOMS: atom_id res chain seq x y z
N MET A 1 13.91 16.75 8.34
CA MET A 1 13.36 17.37 7.09
C MET A 1 12.25 18.32 7.47
N ARG A 2 12.05 19.38 6.65
CA ARG A 2 10.88 20.24 6.76
C ARG A 2 9.82 19.81 5.76
N ILE A 3 8.60 19.51 6.25
CA ILE A 3 7.51 18.92 5.48
C ILE A 3 6.27 19.81 5.59
N ILE A 4 5.62 20.09 4.46
CA ILE A 4 4.30 20.72 4.44
C ILE A 4 3.27 19.67 4.03
N ILE A 5 2.22 19.54 4.84
CA ILE A 5 1.05 18.73 4.54
C ILE A 5 -0.11 19.66 4.19
N VAL A 6 -0.74 19.45 3.04
CA VAL A 6 -1.94 20.17 2.60
C VAL A 6 -3.15 19.27 2.78
N GLY A 7 -4.05 19.67 3.68
CA GLY A 7 -5.22 18.90 4.10
C GLY A 7 -5.08 18.37 5.53
N ALA A 8 -5.97 18.80 6.43
CA ALA A 8 -6.01 18.46 7.85
C ALA A 8 -7.10 17.42 8.19
N GLY A 9 -7.61 16.70 7.18
CA GLY A 9 -8.52 15.58 7.35
C GLY A 9 -7.85 14.38 8.03
N ILE A 10 -8.51 13.22 8.02
CA ILE A 10 -8.02 12.01 8.69
C ILE A 10 -6.61 11.62 8.21
N VAL A 11 -6.37 11.64 6.90
CA VAL A 11 -5.08 11.26 6.31
C VAL A 11 -3.99 12.26 6.72
N GLY A 12 -4.25 13.56 6.57
CA GLY A 12 -3.26 14.58 6.93
C GLY A 12 -2.95 14.63 8.42
N PHE A 13 -3.96 14.40 9.27
CA PHE A 13 -3.76 14.28 10.72
C PHE A 13 -2.81 13.13 11.07
N ASN A 14 -3.07 11.91 10.54
CA ASN A 14 -2.24 10.75 10.81
C ASN A 14 -0.81 10.93 10.28
N LEU A 15 -0.66 11.47 9.07
CA LEU A 15 0.66 11.79 8.53
C LEU A 15 1.42 12.80 9.37
N ALA A 16 0.75 13.88 9.82
CA ALA A 16 1.37 14.88 10.67
C ALA A 16 1.81 14.29 12.01
N GLN A 17 1.01 13.41 12.59
CA GLN A 17 1.32 12.70 13.83
C GLN A 17 2.56 11.81 13.67
N GLU A 18 2.57 10.93 12.70
CA GLU A 18 3.67 10.00 12.44
C GLU A 18 4.97 10.75 12.16
N LEU A 19 4.94 11.69 11.20
CA LEU A 19 6.13 12.44 10.81
C LEU A 19 6.69 13.33 11.92
N SER A 20 5.82 13.91 12.77
CA SER A 20 6.30 14.68 13.92
C SER A 20 6.93 13.80 15.00
N GLN A 21 6.41 12.58 15.21
CA GLN A 21 6.99 11.59 16.12
C GLN A 21 8.36 11.08 15.63
N GLU A 22 8.56 11.03 14.31
CA GLU A 22 9.87 10.73 13.69
C GLU A 22 10.86 11.91 13.75
N GLY A 23 10.46 13.04 14.35
CA GLY A 23 11.33 14.21 14.55
C GLY A 23 11.44 15.13 13.33
N HIS A 24 10.46 15.11 12.42
CA HIS A 24 10.40 16.03 11.31
C HIS A 24 9.73 17.36 11.70
N ASP A 25 10.16 18.46 11.08
CA ASP A 25 9.53 19.79 11.21
C ASP A 25 8.30 19.86 10.27
N VAL A 26 7.11 19.65 10.84
CA VAL A 26 5.87 19.51 10.09
C VAL A 26 5.03 20.78 10.17
N ALA A 27 4.62 21.30 9.03
CA ALA A 27 3.58 22.31 8.91
C ALA A 27 2.35 21.74 8.19
N ILE A 28 1.16 21.99 8.71
CA ILE A 28 -0.09 21.56 8.09
C ILE A 28 -0.93 22.77 7.67
N VAL A 29 -1.51 22.68 6.47
CA VAL A 29 -2.33 23.74 5.88
C VAL A 29 -3.71 23.21 5.59
N ASP A 30 -4.76 23.86 6.14
CA ASP A 30 -6.14 23.58 5.80
C ASP A 30 -6.99 24.86 5.90
N GLN A 31 -8.06 24.92 5.12
CA GLN A 31 -9.00 26.03 5.17
C GLN A 31 -10.07 25.86 6.27
N ASP A 32 -10.32 24.63 6.72
CA ASP A 32 -11.32 24.30 7.73
C ASP A 32 -10.81 24.65 9.15
N PRO A 33 -11.48 25.59 9.86
CA PRO A 33 -11.07 25.99 11.19
C PRO A 33 -11.22 24.86 12.23
N ASP A 34 -12.16 23.94 12.08
CA ASP A 34 -12.37 22.85 13.03
C ASP A 34 -11.28 21.79 12.88
N CYS A 35 -10.88 21.47 11.65
CA CYS A 35 -9.76 20.57 11.38
C CYS A 35 -8.44 21.17 11.91
N THR A 36 -8.16 22.45 11.63
CA THR A 36 -6.93 23.12 12.08
C THR A 36 -6.86 23.22 13.61
N ARG A 37 -7.97 23.53 14.27
CA ARG A 37 -8.05 23.55 15.74
C ARG A 37 -7.75 22.18 16.34
N ARG A 38 -8.38 21.13 15.84
CA ARG A 38 -8.14 19.77 16.35
C ARG A 38 -6.66 19.38 16.28
N ILE A 39 -5.96 19.73 15.21
CA ILE A 39 -4.53 19.46 15.09
C ILE A 39 -3.72 20.28 16.10
N SER A 40 -4.00 21.59 16.18
CA SER A 40 -3.31 22.50 17.11
C SER A 40 -3.43 22.07 18.57
N ASP A 41 -4.58 21.47 18.93
CA ASP A 41 -4.84 21.01 20.31
C ASP A 41 -4.20 19.63 20.60
N THR A 42 -3.80 18.87 19.56
CA THR A 42 -3.42 17.46 19.71
C THR A 42 -1.95 17.21 19.36
N LEU A 43 -1.39 17.93 18.39
CA LEU A 43 -0.06 17.68 17.84
C LEU A 43 0.84 18.90 18.00
N ASP A 44 2.13 18.65 18.24
CA ASP A 44 3.17 19.69 18.25
C ASP A 44 3.69 19.93 16.82
N VAL A 45 2.85 20.58 16.00
CA VAL A 45 3.16 20.90 14.60
C VAL A 45 2.72 22.33 14.29
N MET A 46 3.33 22.94 13.27
CA MET A 46 2.91 24.24 12.80
C MET A 46 1.57 24.12 12.05
N VAL A 47 0.56 24.89 12.47
CA VAL A 47 -0.76 24.90 11.80
C VAL A 47 -1.00 26.23 11.11
N VAL A 48 -1.36 26.20 9.84
CA VAL A 48 -1.69 27.38 9.03
C VAL A 48 -3.10 27.23 8.48
N GLN A 49 -4.03 28.01 9.03
CA GLN A 49 -5.37 28.06 8.45
C GLN A 49 -5.39 28.91 7.18
N GLY A 50 -5.84 28.33 6.07
CA GLY A 50 -5.96 29.02 4.79
C GLY A 50 -6.07 28.11 3.58
N ASN A 51 -6.31 28.71 2.44
CA ASN A 51 -6.38 27.99 1.17
C ASN A 51 -4.97 27.74 0.61
N ALA A 52 -4.56 26.49 0.52
CA ALA A 52 -3.24 26.08 0.01
C ALA A 52 -2.99 26.42 -1.47
N CYS A 53 -4.04 26.77 -2.22
CA CYS A 53 -3.90 27.28 -3.59
C CYS A 53 -3.43 28.75 -3.65
N LEU A 54 -3.25 29.41 -2.51
CA LEU A 54 -2.73 30.77 -2.43
C LEU A 54 -1.24 30.75 -2.04
N PRO A 55 -0.33 31.31 -2.88
CA PRO A 55 1.10 31.34 -2.58
C PRO A 55 1.42 31.97 -1.22
N SER A 56 0.67 33.00 -0.79
CA SER A 56 0.86 33.67 0.50
C SER A 56 0.62 32.74 1.70
N VAL A 57 -0.29 31.77 1.58
CA VAL A 57 -0.58 30.78 2.61
C VAL A 57 0.56 29.79 2.71
N LEU A 58 1.05 29.27 1.59
CA LEU A 58 2.20 28.39 1.54
C LEU A 58 3.49 29.07 2.05
N VAL A 59 3.66 30.37 1.77
CA VAL A 59 4.77 31.15 2.33
C VAL A 59 4.67 31.24 3.85
N LYS A 60 3.48 31.44 4.42
CA LYS A 60 3.27 31.40 5.88
C LYS A 60 3.60 30.03 6.46
N ALA A 61 3.31 28.95 5.74
CA ALA A 61 3.68 27.58 6.14
C ALA A 61 5.18 27.27 6.00
N GLY A 62 5.97 28.19 5.41
CA GLY A 62 7.41 28.05 5.29
C GLY A 62 7.88 27.33 4.03
N ILE A 63 7.13 27.38 2.93
CA ILE A 63 7.42 26.63 1.69
C ILE A 63 8.81 26.89 1.12
N LYS A 64 9.41 28.05 1.36
CA LYS A 64 10.74 28.43 0.84
C LYS A 64 11.89 27.58 1.40
N SER A 65 11.68 26.93 2.54
CA SER A 65 12.65 26.05 3.19
C SER A 65 12.14 24.62 3.30
N THR A 66 11.09 24.28 2.58
CA THR A 66 10.44 22.97 2.59
C THR A 66 11.15 22.01 1.67
N GLU A 67 11.39 20.79 2.15
CA GLU A 67 12.02 19.70 1.39
C GLU A 67 11.00 18.75 0.79
N MET A 68 9.78 18.72 1.36
CA MET A 68 8.70 17.84 0.90
C MET A 68 7.33 18.50 1.07
N LEU A 69 6.48 18.42 0.05
CA LEU A 69 5.08 18.79 0.15
C LEU A 69 4.20 17.56 -0.13
N ILE A 70 3.23 17.32 0.76
CA ILE A 70 2.30 16.19 0.67
C ILE A 70 0.88 16.76 0.62
N ALA A 71 0.22 16.70 -0.53
CA ALA A 71 -1.13 17.20 -0.72
C ALA A 71 -2.14 16.03 -0.65
N VAL A 72 -2.98 16.03 0.40
CA VAL A 72 -3.91 14.93 0.73
C VAL A 72 -5.33 15.41 1.02
N THR A 73 -5.72 16.52 0.44
CA THR A 73 -7.11 17.00 0.54
C THR A 73 -8.08 16.05 -0.18
N GLU A 74 -9.37 16.31 -0.05
CA GLU A 74 -10.39 15.52 -0.76
C GLU A 74 -10.57 15.92 -2.22
N LYS A 75 -9.92 17.01 -2.67
CA LYS A 75 -10.06 17.56 -4.02
C LYS A 75 -8.76 17.44 -4.78
N ASP A 76 -8.77 16.65 -5.84
CA ASP A 76 -7.60 16.38 -6.68
C ASP A 76 -7.03 17.66 -7.28
N GLU A 77 -7.90 18.61 -7.66
CA GLU A 77 -7.50 19.90 -8.24
C GLU A 77 -6.69 20.74 -7.23
N ILE A 78 -7.03 20.70 -5.95
CA ILE A 78 -6.29 21.39 -4.89
C ILE A 78 -4.94 20.72 -4.69
N ASN A 79 -4.90 19.39 -4.68
CA ASN A 79 -3.66 18.63 -4.50
C ASN A 79 -2.69 18.88 -5.66
N LEU A 80 -3.18 18.87 -6.89
CA LEU A 80 -2.40 19.19 -8.09
C LEU A 80 -1.88 20.62 -8.08
N LEU A 81 -2.75 21.60 -7.77
CA LEU A 81 -2.35 23.01 -7.75
C LEU A 81 -1.36 23.31 -6.62
N ALA A 82 -1.50 22.66 -5.45
CA ALA A 82 -0.54 22.79 -4.36
C ALA A 82 0.86 22.28 -4.78
N CYS A 83 0.94 21.11 -5.44
CA CYS A 83 2.19 20.58 -5.98
C CYS A 83 2.78 21.48 -7.08
N PHE A 84 1.94 22.00 -7.99
CA PHE A 84 2.39 22.97 -8.98
C PHE A 84 2.99 24.22 -8.34
N LEU A 85 2.33 24.81 -7.34
CA LEU A 85 2.87 25.94 -6.61
C LEU A 85 4.17 25.58 -5.88
N ALA A 86 4.25 24.42 -5.26
CA ALA A 86 5.46 23.95 -4.59
C ALA A 86 6.63 23.81 -5.58
N SER A 87 6.39 23.40 -6.81
CA SER A 87 7.43 23.35 -7.85
C SER A 87 7.98 24.76 -8.18
N ARG A 88 7.14 25.80 -8.10
CA ARG A 88 7.55 27.19 -8.33
C ARG A 88 8.39 27.76 -7.17
N PHE A 89 8.33 27.13 -5.99
CA PHE A 89 9.17 27.41 -4.84
C PHE A 89 10.35 26.43 -4.74
N GLU A 90 10.59 25.63 -5.78
CA GLU A 90 11.70 24.66 -5.88
C GLU A 90 11.70 23.58 -4.80
N VAL A 91 10.50 23.22 -4.28
CA VAL A 91 10.37 22.08 -3.35
C VAL A 91 10.74 20.80 -4.09
N PRO A 92 11.74 20.03 -3.62
CA PRO A 92 12.29 18.91 -4.40
C PRO A 92 11.37 17.70 -4.47
N ASN A 93 10.53 17.45 -3.43
CA ASN A 93 9.67 16.27 -3.36
C ASN A 93 8.21 16.69 -3.21
N ARG A 94 7.36 16.30 -4.15
CA ARG A 94 5.96 16.69 -4.20
C ARG A 94 5.08 15.47 -4.41
N PHE A 95 4.24 15.18 -3.41
CA PHE A 95 3.33 14.05 -3.39
C PHE A 95 1.90 14.54 -3.46
N ALA A 96 1.09 13.95 -4.33
CA ALA A 96 -0.32 14.26 -4.45
C ALA A 96 -1.17 13.00 -4.32
N ARG A 97 -2.18 13.04 -3.46
CA ARG A 97 -3.26 12.06 -3.46
C ARG A 97 -4.23 12.43 -4.58
N LEU A 98 -4.43 11.51 -5.52
CA LEU A 98 -5.35 11.64 -6.64
C LEU A 98 -6.33 10.48 -6.63
N ARG A 99 -7.61 10.77 -6.68
CA ARG A 99 -8.68 9.76 -6.65
C ARG A 99 -9.18 9.43 -8.05
N ASP A 100 -9.16 10.43 -8.93
CA ASP A 100 -9.64 10.29 -10.29
C ASP A 100 -8.57 9.65 -11.16
N MET A 101 -8.95 8.57 -11.84
CA MET A 101 -8.06 7.83 -12.74
C MET A 101 -7.63 8.65 -13.96
N GLU A 102 -8.43 9.64 -14.36
CA GLU A 102 -8.06 10.52 -15.48
C GLU A 102 -6.76 11.28 -15.25
N PHE A 103 -6.36 11.48 -13.98
CA PHE A 103 -5.08 12.11 -13.64
C PHE A 103 -3.92 11.12 -13.50
N THR A 104 -4.18 9.81 -13.44
CA THR A 104 -3.13 8.81 -13.14
C THR A 104 -2.80 7.90 -14.34
N THR A 105 -3.57 7.93 -15.42
CA THR A 105 -3.29 7.17 -16.63
C THR A 105 -2.07 7.71 -17.38
N LYS A 106 -1.28 6.82 -17.98
CA LYS A 106 -0.04 7.17 -18.71
C LYS A 106 -0.27 8.13 -19.89
N ASP A 107 -1.46 8.07 -20.49
CA ASP A 107 -1.85 8.88 -21.67
C ASP A 107 -2.66 10.14 -21.28
N ALA A 108 -2.76 10.44 -19.99
CA ALA A 108 -3.50 11.61 -19.53
C ALA A 108 -2.88 12.90 -20.06
N VAL A 109 -3.72 13.77 -20.64
CA VAL A 109 -3.31 15.12 -21.05
C VAL A 109 -2.71 15.91 -19.86
N LEU A 110 -3.19 15.64 -18.67
CA LEU A 110 -2.73 16.16 -17.39
C LEU A 110 -2.06 15.05 -16.57
N SER A 111 -0.97 14.48 -17.09
CA SER A 111 -0.21 13.48 -16.32
C SER A 111 0.41 14.11 -15.06
N PRO A 112 0.61 13.36 -13.98
CA PRO A 112 1.25 13.88 -12.76
C PRO A 112 2.58 14.58 -13.03
N GLN A 113 3.38 14.07 -13.96
CA GLN A 113 4.66 14.64 -14.35
C GLN A 113 4.50 16.02 -15.01
N ASN A 114 3.47 16.19 -15.87
CA ASN A 114 3.16 17.48 -16.50
C ASN A 114 2.65 18.51 -15.48
N LEU A 115 2.13 18.06 -14.35
CA LEU A 115 1.64 18.89 -13.25
C LEU A 115 2.66 19.03 -12.11
N PHE A 116 3.93 18.66 -12.35
CA PHE A 116 5.01 18.77 -11.38
C PHE A 116 4.77 17.97 -10.09
N VAL A 117 4.06 16.86 -10.18
CA VAL A 117 3.89 15.88 -9.12
C VAL A 117 4.95 14.79 -9.32
N ASP A 118 5.80 14.59 -8.31
CA ASP A 118 6.85 13.57 -8.39
C ASP A 118 6.27 12.18 -8.14
N GLN A 119 5.30 12.09 -7.22
CA GLN A 119 4.60 10.84 -6.91
C GLN A 119 3.09 11.10 -6.72
N ALA A 120 2.29 10.52 -7.59
CA ALA A 120 0.84 10.45 -7.42
C ALA A 120 0.45 9.17 -6.66
N ILE A 121 -0.39 9.30 -5.66
CA ILE A 121 -0.92 8.19 -4.87
C ILE A 121 -2.42 8.11 -5.14
N ASN A 122 -2.86 7.02 -5.76
CA ASN A 122 -4.28 6.74 -6.01
C ASN A 122 -4.74 5.59 -5.09
N PRO A 123 -5.36 5.89 -3.93
CA PRO A 123 -5.78 4.84 -2.99
C PRO A 123 -6.80 3.85 -3.57
N PRO A 124 -7.81 4.26 -4.35
CA PRO A 124 -8.70 3.35 -5.07
C PRO A 124 -7.95 2.35 -5.96
N GLN A 125 -6.99 2.80 -6.74
CA GLN A 125 -6.21 1.93 -7.62
C GLN A 125 -5.37 0.92 -6.83
N ILE A 126 -4.64 1.38 -5.81
CA ILE A 126 -3.85 0.51 -4.93
C ILE A 126 -4.73 -0.56 -4.29
N MET A 127 -5.95 -0.20 -3.85
CA MET A 127 -6.89 -1.15 -3.27
C MET A 127 -7.35 -2.19 -4.30
N VAL A 128 -7.69 -1.78 -5.52
CA VAL A 128 -8.07 -2.70 -6.61
C VAL A 128 -6.93 -3.67 -6.90
N GLU A 129 -5.70 -3.18 -7.11
CA GLU A 129 -4.52 -4.01 -7.34
C GLU A 129 -4.27 -4.99 -6.19
N THR A 130 -4.45 -4.53 -4.94
CA THR A 130 -4.32 -5.39 -3.76
C THR A 130 -5.36 -6.51 -3.76
N ILE A 131 -6.63 -6.20 -4.05
CA ILE A 131 -7.71 -7.19 -4.11
C ILE A 131 -7.45 -8.20 -5.23
N LEU A 132 -7.05 -7.75 -6.43
CA LEU A 132 -6.70 -8.65 -7.54
C LEU A 132 -5.60 -9.62 -7.15
N LYS A 133 -4.53 -9.14 -6.51
CA LYS A 133 -3.44 -9.99 -5.98
C LYS A 133 -3.92 -11.04 -4.96
N PHE A 134 -4.88 -10.69 -4.09
CA PHE A 134 -5.48 -11.66 -3.17
C PHE A 134 -6.28 -12.74 -3.90
N LEU A 135 -6.92 -12.39 -5.01
CA LEU A 135 -7.72 -13.32 -5.81
C LEU A 135 -6.86 -14.25 -6.68
N GLU A 136 -5.66 -13.81 -7.07
CA GLU A 136 -4.69 -14.65 -7.79
C GLU A 136 -4.16 -15.80 -6.92
N THR A 137 -4.11 -15.60 -5.60
CA THR A 137 -3.55 -16.61 -4.69
C THR A 137 -4.45 -16.78 -3.47
N PRO A 138 -5.54 -17.56 -3.57
CA PRO A 138 -6.46 -17.79 -2.47
C PRO A 138 -5.77 -18.38 -1.23
N GLY A 139 -6.08 -17.83 -0.06
CA GLY A 139 -5.54 -18.31 1.22
C GLY A 139 -4.14 -17.81 1.58
N VAL A 140 -3.65 -16.78 0.89
CA VAL A 140 -2.43 -16.05 1.25
C VAL A 140 -2.80 -14.82 2.07
N VAL A 141 -2.17 -14.64 3.24
CA VAL A 141 -2.52 -13.55 4.17
C VAL A 141 -1.72 -12.27 3.88
N ASN A 142 -0.44 -12.39 3.51
CA ASN A 142 0.41 -11.26 3.18
C ASN A 142 1.12 -11.46 1.85
N VAL A 143 1.25 -10.38 1.09
CA VAL A 143 1.87 -10.39 -0.23
C VAL A 143 2.88 -9.25 -0.33
N ALA A 144 4.14 -9.61 -0.50
CA ALA A 144 5.18 -8.68 -0.95
C ALA A 144 5.89 -9.28 -2.16
N GLU A 145 6.29 -8.42 -3.08
CA GLU A 145 6.97 -8.80 -4.33
C GLU A 145 8.34 -8.16 -4.37
N PHE A 146 9.33 -8.91 -4.85
CA PHE A 146 10.71 -8.48 -5.07
C PHE A 146 11.11 -8.82 -6.50
N ALA A 147 12.15 -8.16 -7.02
CA ALA A 147 12.68 -8.40 -8.37
C ALA A 147 11.58 -8.31 -9.44
N ASP A 148 10.82 -7.20 -9.45
CA ASP A 148 9.73 -6.93 -10.40
C ASP A 148 8.64 -8.02 -10.47
N GLY A 149 8.46 -8.77 -9.36
CA GLY A 149 7.43 -9.80 -9.22
C GLY A 149 7.91 -11.24 -9.46
N ASP A 150 9.18 -11.45 -9.75
CA ASP A 150 9.72 -12.80 -9.92
C ASP A 150 9.84 -13.56 -8.60
N VAL A 151 10.13 -12.85 -7.49
CA VAL A 151 10.25 -13.43 -6.15
C VAL A 151 9.15 -12.90 -5.26
N LEU A 152 8.39 -13.83 -4.68
CA LEU A 152 7.22 -13.55 -3.86
C LEU A 152 7.51 -13.87 -2.39
N LEU A 153 7.28 -12.91 -1.48
CA LEU A 153 7.17 -13.20 -0.05
C LEU A 153 5.72 -13.51 0.28
N ARG A 154 5.47 -14.72 0.75
CA ARG A 154 4.12 -15.20 1.07
C ARG A 154 4.05 -15.70 2.50
N GLU A 155 2.90 -15.49 3.13
CA GLU A 155 2.57 -15.99 4.44
C GLU A 155 1.52 -17.10 4.31
N PHE A 156 1.76 -18.25 4.95
CA PHE A 156 0.86 -19.37 4.94
C PHE A 156 0.62 -19.91 6.35
N ASP A 157 -0.64 -20.20 6.65
CA ASP A 157 -1.00 -21.02 7.80
C ASP A 157 -0.89 -22.50 7.43
N VAL A 158 -0.42 -23.31 8.38
CA VAL A 158 -0.28 -24.78 8.24
C VAL A 158 -1.54 -25.47 8.78
N PRO A 159 -2.41 -26.01 7.92
CA PRO A 159 -3.57 -26.79 8.36
C PRO A 159 -3.18 -28.05 9.12
N GLU A 160 -4.09 -28.59 9.96
CA GLU A 160 -3.85 -29.79 10.76
C GLU A 160 -3.42 -31.04 9.93
N ASN A 161 -3.99 -31.17 8.73
CA ASN A 161 -3.71 -32.34 7.87
C ASN A 161 -2.82 -31.96 6.66
N ALA A 162 -2.07 -30.88 6.74
CA ALA A 162 -1.20 -30.45 5.64
C ALA A 162 -0.04 -31.45 5.45
N PRO A 163 0.28 -31.86 4.20
CA PRO A 163 1.40 -32.74 3.90
C PRO A 163 2.77 -32.22 4.38
N ILE A 164 2.91 -30.91 4.56
CA ILE A 164 4.11 -30.26 5.10
C ILE A 164 4.23 -30.42 6.64
N SER A 165 3.12 -30.64 7.33
CA SER A 165 3.11 -30.78 8.79
C SER A 165 3.89 -32.02 9.24
N GLY A 166 4.73 -31.89 10.26
CA GLY A 166 5.58 -32.96 10.79
C GLY A 166 6.88 -33.19 10.00
N LYS A 167 7.14 -32.42 8.94
CA LYS A 167 8.38 -32.50 8.14
C LYS A 167 9.40 -31.47 8.62
N SER A 168 10.69 -31.83 8.55
CA SER A 168 11.76 -30.85 8.74
C SER A 168 11.93 -29.96 7.52
N ILE A 169 12.54 -28.79 7.70
CA ILE A 169 12.88 -27.89 6.59
C ILE A 169 13.75 -28.60 5.56
N GLN A 170 14.69 -29.42 6.02
CA GLN A 170 15.55 -30.23 5.16
C GLN A 170 14.78 -31.24 4.33
N ASP A 171 13.81 -31.94 4.93
CA ASP A 171 12.95 -32.92 4.23
C ASP A 171 12.14 -32.21 3.13
N ILE A 172 11.59 -31.05 3.43
CA ILE A 172 10.80 -30.26 2.49
C ILE A 172 11.65 -29.83 1.30
N ARG A 173 12.86 -29.33 1.54
CA ARG A 173 13.83 -29.01 0.46
C ARG A 173 14.16 -30.22 -0.41
N SER A 174 14.36 -31.39 0.22
CA SER A 174 14.70 -32.63 -0.48
C SER A 174 13.58 -33.12 -1.40
N ILE A 175 12.33 -32.94 -1.00
CA ILE A 175 11.15 -33.32 -1.79
C ILE A 175 10.96 -32.41 -2.99
N THR A 176 11.27 -31.12 -2.85
CA THR A 176 11.05 -30.13 -3.89
C THR A 176 12.13 -30.11 -4.95
N LEU A 177 13.31 -30.71 -4.69
CA LEU A 177 14.47 -30.81 -5.60
C LEU A 177 14.92 -29.46 -6.21
N MET A 178 14.47 -28.33 -5.68
CA MET A 178 14.75 -26.99 -6.24
C MET A 178 15.04 -25.99 -5.12
N ASP A 179 15.96 -25.07 -5.40
CA ASP A 179 16.24 -23.90 -4.59
C ASP A 179 15.19 -22.78 -4.77
N SER A 180 13.99 -23.13 -5.29
CA SER A 180 12.95 -22.17 -5.71
C SER A 180 12.07 -21.66 -4.57
N PHE A 181 12.28 -22.11 -3.33
CA PHE A 181 11.63 -21.52 -2.18
C PHE A 181 12.49 -21.59 -0.92
N LEU A 182 12.31 -20.62 -0.04
CA LEU A 182 13.03 -20.48 1.23
C LEU A 182 12.07 -20.10 2.34
N ILE A 183 11.92 -20.93 3.37
CA ILE A 183 11.19 -20.54 4.57
C ILE A 183 12.08 -19.64 5.42
N VAL A 184 11.70 -18.35 5.53
CA VAL A 184 12.50 -17.30 6.18
C VAL A 184 12.14 -17.10 7.64
N ALA A 185 10.89 -17.42 8.03
CA ALA A 185 10.42 -17.31 9.40
C ALA A 185 9.24 -18.23 9.65
N ILE A 186 9.08 -18.66 10.90
CA ILE A 186 7.92 -19.40 11.41
C ILE A 186 7.38 -18.64 12.62
N VAL A 187 6.07 -18.39 12.67
CA VAL A 187 5.39 -17.90 13.88
C VAL A 187 4.64 -19.04 14.52
N ARG A 188 5.07 -19.42 15.71
CA ARG A 188 4.50 -20.49 16.53
C ARG A 188 4.02 -19.92 17.86
N ASN A 189 2.72 -20.07 18.17
CA ASN A 189 2.12 -19.51 19.39
C ASN A 189 2.42 -18.01 19.60
N GLY A 190 2.43 -17.23 18.51
CA GLY A 190 2.73 -15.80 18.55
C GLY A 190 4.22 -15.43 18.66
N VAL A 191 5.11 -16.43 18.70
CA VAL A 191 6.56 -16.21 18.76
C VAL A 191 7.18 -16.43 17.38
N LEU A 192 7.95 -15.45 16.89
CA LEU A 192 8.67 -15.55 15.64
C LEU A 192 9.97 -16.32 15.85
N VAL A 193 10.21 -17.31 15.01
CA VAL A 193 11.41 -18.17 14.99
C VAL A 193 12.02 -18.11 13.59
N ILE A 194 13.34 -17.93 13.53
CA ILE A 194 14.10 -18.13 12.28
C ILE A 194 14.48 -19.59 12.20
N PRO A 195 13.90 -20.37 11.25
CA PRO A 195 14.07 -21.82 11.25
C PRO A 195 15.45 -22.24 10.75
N LYS A 196 15.89 -23.38 11.26
CA LYS A 196 17.06 -24.12 10.78
C LYS A 196 16.60 -25.37 10.01
N ASP A 197 17.51 -25.99 9.29
CA ASP A 197 17.21 -27.19 8.47
C ASP A 197 16.56 -28.35 9.25
N GLU A 198 16.89 -28.49 10.55
CA GLU A 198 16.37 -29.56 11.44
C GLU A 198 15.02 -29.20 12.07
N ASP A 199 14.58 -27.93 11.98
CA ASP A 199 13.32 -27.50 12.59
C ASP A 199 12.13 -28.13 11.86
N ILE A 200 11.15 -28.58 12.64
CA ILE A 200 9.95 -29.24 12.14
C ILE A 200 8.82 -28.23 12.09
N ILE A 201 8.10 -28.23 10.97
CA ILE A 201 6.85 -27.46 10.79
C ILE A 201 5.71 -28.23 11.45
N HIS A 202 4.91 -27.54 12.25
CA HIS A 202 3.76 -28.11 12.94
C HIS A 202 2.44 -27.55 12.44
N ALA A 203 1.39 -28.31 12.55
CA ALA A 203 0.03 -27.82 12.37
C ALA A 203 -0.22 -26.61 13.30
N GLY A 204 -0.87 -25.56 12.78
CA GLY A 204 -1.10 -24.30 13.49
C GLY A 204 0.06 -23.33 13.46
N ASP A 205 1.21 -23.70 12.89
CA ASP A 205 2.27 -22.75 12.58
C ASP A 205 1.82 -21.83 11.45
N ARG A 206 2.36 -20.63 11.46
CA ARG A 206 2.33 -19.69 10.34
C ARG A 206 3.76 -19.51 9.86
N PHE A 207 4.03 -19.67 8.58
CA PHE A 207 5.37 -19.48 8.06
C PHE A 207 5.41 -18.46 6.91
N TYR A 208 6.54 -17.79 6.82
CA TYR A 208 6.88 -16.85 5.76
C TYR A 208 7.87 -17.50 4.83
N THR A 209 7.61 -17.46 3.53
CA THR A 209 8.50 -18.02 2.52
C THR A 209 8.74 -17.03 1.39
N LEU A 210 10.00 -16.99 0.93
CA LEU A 210 10.33 -16.49 -0.38
C LEU A 210 10.15 -17.63 -1.38
N VAL A 211 9.38 -17.41 -2.42
CA VAL A 211 9.06 -18.41 -3.43
C VAL A 211 9.05 -17.77 -4.82
N ASP A 212 9.59 -18.48 -5.79
CA ASP A 212 9.49 -18.11 -7.19
C ASP A 212 8.02 -18.22 -7.64
N LYS A 213 7.56 -17.26 -8.44
CA LYS A 213 6.16 -17.24 -8.91
C LYS A 213 5.75 -18.56 -9.58
N GLU A 214 6.64 -19.15 -10.39
CA GLU A 214 6.40 -20.41 -11.08
C GLU A 214 6.33 -21.64 -10.14
N PHE A 215 6.91 -21.52 -8.93
CA PHE A 215 6.93 -22.63 -7.96
C PHE A 215 5.70 -22.63 -7.04
N LEU A 216 4.97 -21.54 -6.95
CA LEU A 216 3.80 -21.40 -6.07
C LEU A 216 2.76 -22.54 -6.25
N PRO A 217 2.41 -22.96 -7.49
CA PRO A 217 1.49 -24.10 -7.73
C PRO A 217 1.94 -25.41 -7.10
N PHE A 218 3.24 -25.62 -6.89
CA PHE A 218 3.79 -26.83 -6.27
C PHE A 218 3.78 -26.75 -4.75
N LEU A 219 3.85 -25.55 -4.18
CA LEU A 219 3.81 -25.34 -2.73
C LEU A 219 2.40 -25.49 -2.16
N LEU A 220 1.39 -25.02 -2.86
CA LEU A 220 0.00 -24.99 -2.39
C LEU A 220 -0.57 -26.39 -2.04
N PRO A 221 -0.36 -27.45 -2.84
CA PRO A 221 -0.80 -28.80 -2.46
C PRO A 221 -0.15 -29.33 -1.17
N MET A 222 1.07 -28.90 -0.84
CA MET A 222 1.71 -29.26 0.43
C MET A 222 1.01 -28.67 1.65
N LEU A 223 0.14 -27.68 1.44
CA LEU A 223 -0.69 -27.00 2.42
C LEU A 223 -2.17 -27.39 2.33
N ASN A 224 -2.51 -28.43 1.55
CA ASN A 224 -3.89 -28.77 1.18
C ASN A 224 -4.66 -27.58 0.57
N LYS A 225 -3.95 -26.74 -0.17
CA LYS A 225 -4.52 -25.61 -0.90
C LYS A 225 -4.43 -25.87 -2.39
N THR A 226 -5.38 -25.36 -3.14
CA THR A 226 -5.42 -25.41 -4.61
C THR A 226 -5.41 -23.98 -5.15
N LEU A 227 -4.89 -23.80 -6.32
CA LEU A 227 -5.08 -22.58 -7.11
C LEU A 227 -6.47 -22.69 -7.75
N ASP A 228 -7.52 -22.59 -6.93
CA ASP A 228 -8.87 -22.50 -7.47
C ASP A 228 -9.06 -21.06 -7.97
N GLU A 229 -9.19 -20.90 -9.26
CA GLU A 229 -9.54 -19.61 -9.86
C GLU A 229 -10.91 -19.17 -9.34
N VAL A 230 -10.98 -17.96 -8.83
CA VAL A 230 -12.24 -17.36 -8.39
C VAL A 230 -13.01 -16.95 -9.64
N GLU A 231 -13.96 -17.79 -10.07
CA GLU A 231 -14.75 -17.57 -11.29
C GLU A 231 -15.88 -16.56 -11.07
N LYS A 232 -16.49 -16.52 -9.87
CA LYS A 232 -17.67 -15.72 -9.58
C LYS A 232 -17.44 -14.78 -8.41
N ILE A 233 -17.71 -13.52 -8.63
CA ILE A 233 -17.47 -12.46 -7.65
C ILE A 233 -18.73 -11.63 -7.47
N ILE A 234 -19.09 -11.36 -6.23
CA ILE A 234 -20.20 -10.45 -5.89
C ILE A 234 -19.59 -9.24 -5.18
N ILE A 235 -19.81 -8.05 -5.73
CA ILE A 235 -19.39 -6.78 -5.15
C ILE A 235 -20.61 -6.13 -4.52
N TYR A 236 -20.59 -5.88 -3.21
CA TYR A 236 -21.67 -5.20 -2.53
C TYR A 236 -21.37 -3.70 -2.40
N GLY A 237 -22.11 -2.89 -3.16
CA GLY A 237 -21.99 -1.43 -3.17
C GLY A 237 -21.54 -0.89 -4.54
N ALA A 238 -22.14 0.23 -4.98
CA ALA A 238 -21.91 0.85 -6.28
C ALA A 238 -21.07 2.13 -6.16
N THR A 239 -19.91 2.04 -5.54
CA THR A 239 -18.94 3.15 -5.44
C THR A 239 -18.07 3.22 -6.70
N PRO A 240 -17.40 4.36 -7.00
CA PRO A 240 -16.43 4.43 -8.08
C PRO A 240 -15.34 3.33 -7.98
N MET A 241 -14.89 3.00 -6.78
CA MET A 241 -13.94 1.92 -6.53
C MET A 241 -14.52 0.55 -6.90
N ALA A 242 -15.80 0.28 -6.55
CA ALA A 242 -16.47 -0.96 -6.92
C ALA A 242 -16.59 -1.13 -8.44
N LEU A 243 -16.86 -0.03 -9.16
CA LEU A 243 -16.89 -0.04 -10.61
C LEU A 243 -15.51 -0.32 -11.23
N HIS A 244 -14.45 0.28 -10.67
CA HIS A 244 -13.08 0.00 -11.11
C HIS A 244 -12.69 -1.45 -10.89
N LEU A 245 -12.99 -1.98 -9.69
CA LEU A 245 -12.73 -3.37 -9.36
C LEU A 245 -13.47 -4.32 -10.31
N ALA A 246 -14.76 -4.06 -10.58
CA ALA A 246 -15.54 -4.86 -11.51
C ALA A 246 -14.95 -4.87 -12.92
N LYS A 247 -14.56 -3.71 -13.45
CA LYS A 247 -13.93 -3.62 -14.77
C LYS A 247 -12.63 -4.40 -14.85
N ALA A 248 -11.76 -4.25 -13.85
CA ALA A 248 -10.49 -4.97 -13.81
C ALA A 248 -10.69 -6.50 -13.73
N MET A 249 -11.72 -6.95 -13.03
CA MET A 249 -12.06 -8.37 -12.94
C MET A 249 -12.72 -8.93 -14.22
N GLU A 250 -13.52 -8.12 -14.92
CA GLU A 250 -14.09 -8.50 -16.22
C GLU A 250 -13.01 -8.65 -17.29
N GLU A 251 -11.95 -7.83 -17.25
CA GLU A 251 -10.78 -7.97 -18.14
C GLU A 251 -10.06 -9.31 -17.92
N GLU A 252 -10.12 -9.89 -16.72
CA GLU A 252 -9.61 -11.21 -16.39
C GLU A 252 -10.61 -12.36 -16.67
N ALA A 253 -11.71 -12.08 -17.40
CA ALA A 253 -12.75 -13.03 -17.77
C ALA A 253 -13.52 -13.67 -16.59
N ARG A 254 -13.69 -12.96 -15.47
CA ARG A 254 -14.46 -13.41 -14.31
C ARG A 254 -15.93 -12.95 -14.38
N ASP A 255 -16.86 -13.77 -13.86
CA ASP A 255 -18.31 -13.40 -13.74
C ASP A 255 -18.49 -12.48 -12.52
N VAL A 256 -18.67 -11.18 -12.80
CA VAL A 256 -18.77 -10.16 -11.75
C VAL A 256 -20.21 -9.65 -11.67
N ARG A 257 -20.74 -9.54 -10.45
CA ARG A 257 -22.06 -8.95 -10.15
C ARG A 257 -21.91 -7.87 -9.09
N ILE A 258 -22.48 -6.70 -9.37
CA ILE A 258 -22.49 -5.55 -8.45
C ILE A 258 -23.89 -5.43 -7.83
#